data_828be094a46cba9d3b7a8fda545d95c4
#
_entry.id   828be094a46cba9d3b7a8fda545d95c4
#
_cell.length_a   1.000
_cell.length_b   1.000
_cell.length_c   1.000
_cell.angle_alpha   90.00
_cell.angle_beta   90.00
_cell.angle_gamma   90.00
#
_symmetry.space_group_name_H-M   'P 1'
#
loop_
_entity.id
_entity.type
_entity.pdbx_description
1 polymer ?
#
loop_
_entity_poly.entity_id
_entity_poly.type
_entity_poly.pdbx_seq_one_letter_code
_entity_poly.pdbx_strand_id
1 'polypeptide(L)'
;NTPTKTYGTGKGMAADLKHIELCARQIAKVAKNNKIIVEKSTLPVRTAEALKSILDNTGNGVQFQILSNPEFLAEGTAVEDLLSPDRVLIGGETTPEGQEAIKSLADVYANWVPRERILTTNVWSSELSKLVANAFLAQRVSSINAISELCEKTEANVSEVAKAIGMDSRIGPKFLKASVGFGGSCFQKDILNLVYISKAFGLHEVADYWEQVIILNDHQKNDFQNLG
;
A
#
# COMPACT_ATOMS: atom_id res chain seq x y z
N ASN A 1 -12.55 4.07 -2.10
CA ASN A 1 -11.47 4.89 -2.65
C ASN A 1 -10.97 5.87 -1.59
N THR A 2 -9.65 5.99 -1.46
CA THR A 2 -8.96 6.91 -0.53
C THR A 2 -8.15 7.91 -1.35
N PRO A 3 -8.76 9.03 -1.79
CA PRO A 3 -8.04 10.05 -2.53
C PRO A 3 -7.01 10.76 -1.64
N THR A 4 -6.05 11.43 -2.27
CA THR A 4 -5.14 12.32 -1.55
C THR A 4 -5.91 13.56 -1.08
N LYS A 5 -5.62 14.00 0.12
CA LYS A 5 -6.25 15.15 0.76
C LYS A 5 -6.00 16.44 -0.03
N THR A 6 -7.04 17.21 -0.30
CA THR A 6 -6.95 18.46 -1.07
C THR A 6 -7.01 19.72 -0.21
N TYR A 7 -7.18 19.58 1.12
CA TYR A 7 -7.34 20.68 2.07
C TYR A 7 -6.70 20.38 3.44
N GLY A 8 -6.45 21.41 4.22
CA GLY A 8 -5.97 21.32 5.60
C GLY A 8 -4.60 20.65 5.75
N THR A 9 -4.31 20.23 6.97
CA THR A 9 -3.04 19.56 7.30
C THR A 9 -2.90 18.26 6.50
N GLY A 10 -1.74 18.06 5.87
CA GLY A 10 -1.47 16.92 5.01
C GLY A 10 -2.00 17.07 3.58
N LYS A 11 -2.44 18.27 3.16
CA LYS A 11 -2.83 18.56 1.78
C LYS A 11 -1.75 18.11 0.80
N GLY A 12 -2.14 17.40 -0.24
CA GLY A 12 -1.24 16.90 -1.30
C GLY A 12 -0.46 15.63 -0.94
N MET A 13 -0.50 15.15 0.31
CA MET A 13 0.29 14.00 0.78
C MET A 13 -0.54 12.97 1.54
N ALA A 14 -1.33 13.38 2.53
CA ALA A 14 -2.13 12.51 3.36
C ALA A 14 -3.34 11.92 2.61
N ALA A 15 -3.80 10.74 3.00
CA ALA A 15 -5.05 10.17 2.52
C ALA A 15 -6.26 10.92 3.11
N ASP A 16 -7.30 11.12 2.31
CA ASP A 16 -8.59 11.64 2.78
C ASP A 16 -9.48 10.49 3.26
N LEU A 17 -9.68 10.40 4.56
CA LEU A 17 -10.45 9.35 5.22
C LEU A 17 -11.94 9.69 5.39
N LYS A 18 -12.39 10.87 4.99
CA LYS A 18 -13.77 11.34 5.20
C LYS A 18 -14.84 10.33 4.75
N HIS A 19 -14.66 9.73 3.58
CA HIS A 19 -15.63 8.76 3.05
C HIS A 19 -15.66 7.46 3.88
N ILE A 20 -14.51 7.02 4.38
CA ILE A 20 -14.38 5.81 5.20
C ILE A 20 -15.00 6.05 6.57
N GLU A 21 -14.74 7.19 7.18
CA GLU A 21 -15.36 7.58 8.44
C GLU A 21 -16.89 7.69 8.33
N LEU A 22 -17.41 8.28 7.25
CA LEU A 22 -18.84 8.34 6.98
C LEU A 22 -19.45 6.95 6.81
N CYS A 23 -18.76 6.03 6.12
CA CYS A 23 -19.16 4.64 5.98
C CYS A 23 -19.23 3.93 7.35
N ALA A 24 -18.21 4.10 8.20
CA ALA A 24 -18.19 3.55 9.55
C ALA A 24 -19.39 4.04 10.39
N ARG A 25 -19.66 5.34 10.37
CA ARG A 25 -20.83 5.93 11.05
C ARG A 25 -22.15 5.36 10.53
N GLN A 26 -22.27 5.14 9.22
CA GLN A 26 -23.46 4.54 8.64
C GLN A 26 -23.64 3.07 9.07
N ILE A 27 -22.55 2.29 9.06
CA ILE A 27 -22.57 0.91 9.55
C ILE A 27 -23.01 0.87 11.02
N ALA A 28 -22.39 1.69 11.85
CA ALA A 28 -22.70 1.78 13.27
C ALA A 28 -24.19 2.10 13.54
N LYS A 29 -24.77 2.97 12.71
CA LYS A 29 -26.20 3.35 12.83
C LYS A 29 -27.17 2.22 12.52
N VAL A 30 -26.82 1.32 11.60
CA VAL A 30 -27.74 0.29 11.10
C VAL A 30 -27.44 -1.12 11.62
N ALA A 31 -26.26 -1.36 12.18
CA ALA A 31 -25.88 -2.67 12.70
C ALA A 31 -26.72 -3.05 13.92
N LYS A 32 -27.30 -4.26 13.89
CA LYS A 32 -28.14 -4.81 14.96
C LYS A 32 -27.49 -5.94 15.74
N ASN A 33 -26.35 -6.45 15.25
CA ASN A 33 -25.58 -7.52 15.86
C ASN A 33 -24.10 -7.35 15.56
N ASN A 34 -23.23 -8.08 16.26
CA ASN A 34 -21.79 -8.03 16.11
C ASN A 34 -21.36 -8.23 14.65
N LYS A 35 -20.34 -7.49 14.22
CA LYS A 35 -19.84 -7.47 12.83
C LYS A 35 -18.33 -7.54 12.78
N ILE A 36 -17.84 -8.21 11.75
CA ILE A 36 -16.47 -8.09 11.29
C ILE A 36 -16.48 -7.09 10.12
N ILE A 37 -15.74 -6.01 10.28
CA ILE A 37 -15.55 -4.97 9.25
C ILE A 37 -14.20 -5.20 8.57
N VAL A 38 -14.21 -5.33 7.27
CA VAL A 38 -12.99 -5.62 6.49
C VAL A 38 -12.61 -4.40 5.66
N GLU A 39 -11.44 -3.85 5.94
CA GLU A 39 -10.84 -2.77 5.17
C GLU A 39 -10.07 -3.36 3.98
N LYS A 40 -10.61 -3.19 2.77
CA LYS A 40 -9.96 -3.65 1.53
C LYS A 40 -9.12 -2.55 0.87
N SER A 41 -9.49 -1.28 1.06
CA SER A 41 -8.77 -0.15 0.49
C SER A 41 -7.37 0.00 1.09
N THR A 42 -6.44 0.56 0.31
CA THR A 42 -5.14 1.01 0.84
C THR A 42 -5.36 2.19 1.77
N LEU A 43 -5.03 2.01 3.04
CA LEU A 43 -5.27 2.96 4.11
C LEU A 43 -3.97 3.26 4.88
N PRO A 44 -3.84 4.47 5.45
CA PRO A 44 -2.73 4.77 6.35
C PRO A 44 -2.74 3.86 7.58
N VAL A 45 -1.57 3.63 8.12
CA VAL A 45 -1.39 2.96 9.41
C VAL A 45 -2.23 3.67 10.50
N ARG A 46 -2.90 2.88 11.35
CA ARG A 46 -3.85 3.30 12.40
C ARG A 46 -5.23 3.75 11.94
N THR A 47 -5.59 3.56 10.68
CA THR A 47 -6.97 3.82 10.22
C THR A 47 -7.96 2.90 10.89
N ALA A 48 -7.66 1.60 11.03
CA ALA A 48 -8.52 0.64 11.73
C ALA A 48 -8.80 1.04 13.18
N GLU A 49 -7.81 1.58 13.90
CA GLU A 49 -7.97 2.10 15.26
C GLU A 49 -8.96 3.28 15.31
N ALA A 50 -8.84 4.22 14.37
CA ALA A 50 -9.76 5.35 14.25
C ALA A 50 -11.19 4.90 13.93
N LEU A 51 -11.35 3.94 13.01
CA LEU A 51 -12.66 3.38 12.67
C LEU A 51 -13.28 2.61 13.83
N LYS A 52 -12.48 1.85 14.58
CA LYS A 52 -12.93 1.15 15.76
C LYS A 52 -13.48 2.12 16.81
N SER A 53 -12.77 3.21 17.06
CA SER A 53 -13.23 4.26 17.94
C SER A 53 -14.58 4.87 17.51
N ILE A 54 -14.79 5.08 16.21
CA ILE A 54 -16.06 5.58 15.67
C ILE A 54 -17.19 4.55 15.90
N LEU A 55 -16.93 3.27 15.62
CA LEU A 55 -17.91 2.21 15.70
C LEU A 55 -18.31 1.90 17.15
N ASP A 56 -17.35 1.84 18.07
CA ASP A 56 -17.58 1.53 19.47
C ASP A 56 -18.31 2.66 20.23
N ASN A 57 -18.15 3.91 19.78
CA ASN A 57 -18.78 5.08 20.42
C ASN A 57 -20.28 5.28 20.07
N THR A 58 -20.90 4.36 19.34
CA THR A 58 -22.32 4.51 18.97
C THR A 58 -23.32 4.09 20.05
N GLY A 59 -22.86 3.42 21.12
CA GLY A 59 -23.68 3.10 22.31
C GLY A 59 -24.82 2.10 22.07
N ASN A 60 -24.84 1.40 20.94
CA ASN A 60 -25.90 0.44 20.59
C ASN A 60 -25.66 -1.00 21.11
N GLY A 61 -24.57 -1.22 21.86
CA GLY A 61 -24.19 -2.53 22.41
C GLY A 61 -23.65 -3.54 21.39
N VAL A 62 -23.49 -3.13 20.14
CA VAL A 62 -22.91 -3.96 19.07
C VAL A 62 -21.39 -3.92 19.16
N GLN A 63 -20.76 -5.09 19.10
CA GLN A 63 -19.29 -5.21 19.03
C GLN A 63 -18.83 -5.31 17.59
N PHE A 64 -17.73 -4.60 17.29
CA PHE A 64 -17.12 -4.58 15.97
C PHE A 64 -15.67 -5.06 16.04
N GLN A 65 -15.31 -5.99 15.18
CA GLN A 65 -13.93 -6.35 14.91
C GLN A 65 -13.52 -5.75 13.56
N ILE A 66 -12.35 -5.12 13.49
CA ILE A 66 -11.87 -4.52 12.26
C ILE A 66 -10.64 -5.28 11.78
N LEU A 67 -10.69 -5.71 10.52
CA LEU A 67 -9.60 -6.39 9.85
C LEU A 67 -9.07 -5.53 8.71
N SER A 68 -7.75 -5.41 8.60
CA SER A 68 -7.06 -4.90 7.42
C SER A 68 -6.79 -6.07 6.46
N ASN A 69 -7.29 -5.97 5.24
CA ASN A 69 -7.09 -6.98 4.20
C ASN A 69 -6.83 -6.31 2.86
N PRO A 70 -5.66 -5.67 2.70
CA PRO A 70 -5.32 -4.98 1.46
C PRO A 70 -5.16 -5.98 0.31
N GLU A 71 -5.49 -5.53 -0.93
CA GLU A 71 -5.17 -6.28 -2.14
C GLU A 71 -3.78 -5.89 -2.67
N PHE A 72 -3.15 -6.85 -3.38
CA PHE A 72 -1.87 -6.66 -4.06
C PHE A 72 -1.99 -6.93 -5.56
N LEU A 73 -3.08 -6.43 -6.15
CA LEU A 73 -3.42 -6.64 -7.55
C LEU A 73 -2.53 -5.80 -8.47
N ALA A 74 -2.15 -6.37 -9.61
CA ALA A 74 -1.47 -5.63 -10.66
C ALA A 74 -2.47 -5.19 -11.75
N GLU A 75 -2.20 -4.06 -12.39
CA GLU A 75 -2.98 -3.60 -13.54
C GLU A 75 -2.81 -4.60 -14.69
N GLY A 76 -3.93 -4.99 -15.30
CA GLY A 76 -3.96 -5.97 -16.38
C GLY A 76 -4.19 -7.42 -15.95
N THR A 77 -3.81 -7.81 -14.73
CA THR A 77 -3.99 -9.18 -14.20
C THR A 77 -4.88 -9.25 -12.96
N ALA A 78 -5.57 -8.17 -12.61
CA ALA A 78 -6.29 -8.03 -11.35
C ALA A 78 -7.28 -9.17 -11.04
N VAL A 79 -8.00 -9.68 -12.04
CA VAL A 79 -8.94 -10.80 -11.85
C VAL A 79 -8.20 -12.09 -11.55
N GLU A 80 -7.12 -12.36 -12.26
CA GLU A 80 -6.28 -13.55 -12.06
C GLU A 80 -5.59 -13.49 -10.68
N ASP A 81 -5.03 -12.33 -10.33
CA ASP A 81 -4.41 -12.09 -9.02
C ASP A 81 -5.42 -12.26 -7.86
N LEU A 82 -6.69 -11.96 -8.08
CA LEU A 82 -7.74 -12.17 -7.08
C LEU A 82 -8.08 -13.65 -6.90
N LEU A 83 -8.13 -14.41 -7.98
CA LEU A 83 -8.46 -15.83 -7.98
C LEU A 83 -7.28 -16.72 -7.58
N SER A 84 -6.05 -16.32 -7.93
CA SER A 84 -4.81 -17.03 -7.58
C SER A 84 -3.74 -16.04 -7.09
N PRO A 85 -3.93 -15.43 -5.92
CA PRO A 85 -3.00 -14.44 -5.40
C PRO A 85 -1.67 -15.07 -4.98
N ASP A 86 -0.58 -14.33 -5.13
CA ASP A 86 0.71 -14.69 -4.52
C ASP A 86 0.57 -14.82 -3.01
N ARG A 87 -0.22 -13.95 -2.39
CA ARG A 87 -0.56 -13.95 -0.96
C ARG A 87 -1.85 -13.21 -0.67
N VAL A 88 -2.51 -13.63 0.40
CA VAL A 88 -3.57 -12.86 1.08
C VAL A 88 -3.03 -12.40 2.42
N LEU A 89 -3.16 -11.11 2.73
CA LEU A 89 -2.73 -10.56 4.02
C LEU A 89 -3.96 -10.15 4.83
N ILE A 90 -4.04 -10.64 6.07
CA ILE A 90 -5.12 -10.33 7.00
C ILE A 90 -4.50 -9.83 8.31
N GLY A 91 -4.75 -8.58 8.65
CA GLY A 91 -4.36 -7.99 9.93
C GLY A 91 -5.56 -7.77 10.83
N GLY A 92 -5.41 -8.06 12.11
CA GLY A 92 -6.45 -7.84 13.11
C GLY A 92 -5.86 -7.62 14.50
N GLU A 93 -6.73 -7.41 15.49
CA GLU A 93 -6.33 -7.28 16.88
C GLU A 93 -5.75 -8.61 17.42
N THR A 94 -4.86 -8.50 18.39
CA THR A 94 -4.23 -9.66 19.04
C THR A 94 -5.11 -10.26 20.15
N THR A 95 -6.29 -9.67 20.40
CA THR A 95 -7.29 -10.19 21.34
C THR A 95 -7.88 -11.52 20.86
N PRO A 96 -8.46 -12.35 21.74
CA PRO A 96 -9.13 -13.59 21.33
C PRO A 96 -10.21 -13.35 20.26
N GLU A 97 -11.01 -12.30 20.41
CA GLU A 97 -12.06 -11.91 19.47
C GLU A 97 -11.49 -11.47 18.13
N GLY A 98 -10.37 -10.73 18.14
CA GLY A 98 -9.64 -10.32 16.94
C GLY A 98 -9.07 -11.53 16.19
N GLN A 99 -8.52 -12.51 16.91
CA GLN A 99 -7.99 -13.74 16.31
C GLN A 99 -9.10 -14.61 15.71
N GLU A 100 -10.27 -14.68 16.34
CA GLU A 100 -11.43 -15.37 15.78
C GLU A 100 -11.95 -14.66 14.51
N ALA A 101 -11.94 -13.33 14.48
CA ALA A 101 -12.29 -12.57 13.31
C ALA A 101 -11.29 -12.81 12.14
N ILE A 102 -9.97 -12.82 12.42
CA ILE A 102 -8.93 -13.17 11.45
C ILE A 102 -9.19 -14.58 10.90
N LYS A 103 -9.42 -15.56 11.78
CA LYS A 103 -9.71 -16.94 11.39
C LYS A 103 -10.93 -17.02 10.48
N SER A 104 -12.01 -16.32 10.83
CA SER A 104 -13.24 -16.29 10.04
C SER A 104 -13.01 -15.81 8.61
N LEU A 105 -12.23 -14.71 8.42
CA LEU A 105 -11.90 -14.23 7.10
C LEU A 105 -10.92 -15.16 6.37
N ALA A 106 -9.94 -15.71 7.06
CA ALA A 106 -9.01 -16.68 6.50
C ALA A 106 -9.74 -17.94 5.99
N ASP A 107 -10.76 -18.41 6.71
CA ASP A 107 -11.59 -19.55 6.29
C ASP A 107 -12.41 -19.26 5.03
N VAL A 108 -12.83 -17.99 4.82
CA VAL A 108 -13.47 -17.58 3.57
C VAL A 108 -12.48 -17.71 2.40
N TYR A 109 -11.27 -17.14 2.54
CA TYR A 109 -10.24 -17.23 1.50
C TYR A 109 -9.77 -18.66 1.23
N ALA A 110 -9.71 -19.51 2.25
CA ALA A 110 -9.27 -20.90 2.14
C ALA A 110 -10.14 -21.76 1.22
N ASN A 111 -11.31 -21.27 0.78
CA ASN A 111 -12.12 -21.97 -0.23
C ASN A 111 -11.47 -21.97 -1.63
N TRP A 112 -10.53 -21.05 -1.92
CA TRP A 112 -9.85 -20.98 -3.22
C TRP A 112 -8.36 -20.63 -3.13
N VAL A 113 -7.87 -20.18 -1.97
CA VAL A 113 -6.46 -19.84 -1.74
C VAL A 113 -5.83 -20.86 -0.80
N PRO A 114 -4.69 -21.47 -1.16
CA PRO A 114 -3.95 -22.36 -0.26
C PRO A 114 -3.60 -21.65 1.07
N ARG A 115 -3.74 -22.37 2.17
CA ARG A 115 -3.56 -21.82 3.53
C ARG A 115 -2.17 -21.19 3.74
N GLU A 116 -1.13 -21.74 3.15
CA GLU A 116 0.25 -21.26 3.23
C GLU A 116 0.45 -19.90 2.55
N ARG A 117 -0.50 -19.46 1.71
CA ARG A 117 -0.50 -18.13 1.10
C ARG A 117 -1.34 -17.11 1.88
N ILE A 118 -2.02 -17.53 2.94
CA ILE A 118 -2.80 -16.65 3.81
C ILE A 118 -1.95 -16.26 5.01
N LEU A 119 -1.45 -15.02 5.00
CA LEU A 119 -0.62 -14.45 6.05
C LEU A 119 -1.46 -13.68 7.04
N THR A 120 -1.23 -13.89 8.32
CA THR A 120 -1.92 -13.17 9.40
C THR A 120 -0.94 -12.33 10.20
N THR A 121 -1.31 -11.10 10.51
CA THR A 121 -0.49 -10.14 11.25
C THR A 121 -1.34 -9.32 12.22
N ASN A 122 -0.70 -8.44 12.99
CA ASN A 122 -1.44 -7.36 13.63
C ASN A 122 -1.97 -6.36 12.58
N VAL A 123 -2.98 -5.59 12.93
CA VAL A 123 -3.67 -4.69 12.00
C VAL A 123 -2.74 -3.62 11.41
N TRP A 124 -1.85 -3.05 12.22
CA TRP A 124 -0.94 -1.98 11.79
C TRP A 124 0.13 -2.47 10.80
N SER A 125 0.66 -3.67 11.02
CA SER A 125 1.58 -4.31 10.07
C SER A 125 0.92 -4.57 8.73
N SER A 126 -0.34 -4.98 8.72
CA SER A 126 -1.11 -5.19 7.49
C SER A 126 -1.32 -3.88 6.72
N GLU A 127 -1.79 -2.83 7.40
CA GLU A 127 -1.99 -1.50 6.80
C GLU A 127 -0.69 -0.96 6.20
N LEU A 128 0.43 -1.03 6.96
CA LEU A 128 1.72 -0.54 6.50
C LEU A 128 2.28 -1.36 5.32
N SER A 129 2.07 -2.67 5.32
CA SER A 129 2.63 -3.58 4.29
C SER A 129 2.20 -3.20 2.88
N LYS A 130 0.98 -2.73 2.68
CA LYS A 130 0.51 -2.31 1.35
C LYS A 130 1.22 -1.06 0.85
N LEU A 131 1.37 -0.04 1.69
CA LEU A 131 2.11 1.18 1.35
C LEU A 131 3.56 0.86 1.04
N VAL A 132 4.20 0.05 1.88
CA VAL A 132 5.59 -0.35 1.72
C VAL A 132 5.79 -1.17 0.44
N ALA A 133 4.91 -2.12 0.12
CA ALA A 133 5.01 -2.90 -1.11
C ALA A 133 5.02 -1.99 -2.35
N ASN A 134 4.08 -1.05 -2.45
CA ASN A 134 4.03 -0.09 -3.55
C ASN A 134 5.25 0.83 -3.58
N ALA A 135 5.73 1.28 -2.43
CA ALA A 135 6.93 2.11 -2.32
C ALA A 135 8.18 1.36 -2.82
N PHE A 136 8.38 0.10 -2.46
CA PHE A 136 9.49 -0.73 -2.94
C PHE A 136 9.43 -0.98 -4.45
N LEU A 137 8.25 -1.23 -5.01
CA LEU A 137 8.10 -1.39 -6.45
C LEU A 137 8.46 -0.10 -7.21
N ALA A 138 7.97 1.04 -6.75
CA ALA A 138 8.27 2.35 -7.33
C ALA A 138 9.75 2.72 -7.17
N GLN A 139 10.36 2.43 -6.01
CA GLN A 139 11.77 2.63 -5.76
C GLN A 139 12.66 1.85 -6.76
N ARG A 140 12.30 0.61 -7.10
CA ARG A 140 13.04 -0.17 -8.09
C ARG A 140 13.01 0.51 -9.47
N VAL A 141 11.87 1.06 -9.88
CA VAL A 141 11.76 1.81 -11.14
C VAL A 141 12.61 3.08 -11.09
N SER A 142 12.53 3.88 -10.03
CA SER A 142 13.37 5.08 -9.89
C SER A 142 14.85 4.74 -9.83
N SER A 143 15.23 3.64 -9.16
CA SER A 143 16.63 3.21 -9.07
C SER A 143 17.20 2.83 -10.43
N ILE A 144 16.49 2.06 -11.25
CA ILE A 144 17.02 1.67 -12.57
C ILE A 144 17.03 2.87 -13.55
N ASN A 145 16.08 3.81 -13.42
CA ASN A 145 16.07 5.04 -14.19
C ASN A 145 17.25 5.95 -13.82
N ALA A 146 17.58 6.11 -12.55
CA ALA A 146 18.79 6.84 -12.13
C ALA A 146 20.07 6.21 -12.69
N ILE A 147 20.13 4.89 -12.80
CA ILE A 147 21.25 4.16 -13.42
C ILE A 147 21.25 4.36 -14.94
N SER A 148 20.07 4.50 -15.59
CA SER A 148 20.02 4.75 -17.04
C SER A 148 20.70 6.07 -17.43
N GLU A 149 20.52 7.14 -16.66
CA GLU A 149 21.21 8.42 -16.88
C GLU A 149 22.74 8.28 -16.77
N LEU A 150 23.21 7.52 -15.79
CA LEU A 150 24.64 7.23 -15.65
C LEU A 150 25.17 6.41 -16.84
N CYS A 151 24.38 5.45 -17.33
CA CYS A 151 24.73 4.66 -18.51
C CYS A 151 24.89 5.55 -19.76
N GLU A 152 24.00 6.52 -19.95
CA GLU A 152 24.08 7.49 -21.06
C GLU A 152 25.38 8.32 -21.06
N LYS A 153 25.92 8.62 -19.87
CA LYS A 153 27.18 9.38 -19.71
C LYS A 153 28.42 8.50 -19.81
N THR A 154 28.30 7.20 -19.64
CA THR A 154 29.45 6.26 -19.58
C THR A 154 29.46 5.28 -20.74
N GLU A 155 28.58 5.44 -21.73
CA GLU A 155 28.39 4.52 -22.86
C GLU A 155 28.03 3.07 -22.43
N ALA A 156 27.61 2.86 -21.18
CA ALA A 156 27.12 1.59 -20.69
C ALA A 156 25.68 1.33 -21.19
N ASN A 157 25.29 0.07 -21.28
CA ASN A 157 23.93 -0.32 -21.68
C ASN A 157 23.11 -0.68 -20.46
N VAL A 158 22.08 0.12 -20.13
CA VAL A 158 21.24 -0.09 -18.97
C VAL A 158 20.50 -1.44 -18.99
N SER A 159 20.14 -1.97 -20.17
CA SER A 159 19.48 -3.27 -20.27
C SER A 159 20.44 -4.41 -19.91
N GLU A 160 21.71 -4.30 -20.25
CA GLU A 160 22.73 -5.28 -19.86
C GLU A 160 23.00 -5.20 -18.34
N VAL A 161 23.12 -3.99 -17.80
CA VAL A 161 23.25 -3.76 -16.34
C VAL A 161 22.06 -4.36 -15.60
N ALA A 162 20.82 -4.04 -16.02
CA ALA A 162 19.60 -4.57 -15.42
C ALA A 162 19.52 -6.10 -15.48
N LYS A 163 19.92 -6.69 -16.63
CA LYS A 163 19.99 -8.15 -16.78
C LYS A 163 21.02 -8.77 -15.84
N ALA A 164 22.22 -8.20 -15.76
CA ALA A 164 23.29 -8.70 -14.92
C ALA A 164 22.91 -8.69 -13.42
N ILE A 165 22.42 -7.56 -12.90
CA ILE A 165 22.00 -7.46 -11.51
C ILE A 165 20.73 -8.26 -11.21
N GLY A 166 19.82 -8.37 -12.18
CA GLY A 166 18.58 -9.13 -12.05
C GLY A 166 18.77 -10.66 -11.99
N MET A 167 19.93 -11.17 -12.40
CA MET A 167 20.30 -12.59 -12.24
C MET A 167 20.70 -12.94 -10.80
N ASP A 168 21.05 -11.96 -9.97
CA ASP A 168 21.24 -12.20 -8.54
C ASP A 168 19.86 -12.47 -7.90
N SER A 169 19.70 -13.66 -7.33
CA SER A 169 18.43 -14.09 -6.70
C SER A 169 17.97 -13.20 -5.55
N ARG A 170 18.89 -12.46 -4.92
CA ARG A 170 18.60 -11.50 -3.86
C ARG A 170 17.95 -10.21 -4.41
N ILE A 171 18.21 -9.86 -5.68
CA ILE A 171 17.66 -8.72 -6.38
C ILE A 171 16.45 -9.15 -7.23
N GLY A 172 16.62 -10.13 -8.11
CA GLY A 172 15.62 -10.60 -9.06
C GLY A 172 15.37 -9.61 -10.22
N PRO A 173 14.80 -10.07 -11.35
CA PRO A 173 14.72 -9.28 -12.58
C PRO A 173 13.52 -8.34 -12.66
N LYS A 174 12.53 -8.46 -11.76
CA LYS A 174 11.27 -7.72 -11.85
C LYS A 174 11.47 -6.24 -11.49
N PHE A 175 10.79 -5.32 -12.21
CA PHE A 175 10.83 -3.87 -12.00
C PHE A 175 12.22 -3.23 -12.21
N LEU A 176 13.05 -3.81 -13.09
CA LEU A 176 14.37 -3.29 -13.48
C LEU A 176 14.42 -2.84 -14.96
N LYS A 177 13.28 -2.53 -15.56
CA LYS A 177 13.23 -1.99 -16.94
C LYS A 177 13.20 -0.47 -16.87
N ALA A 178 14.28 0.18 -17.38
CA ALA A 178 14.32 1.63 -17.51
C ALA A 178 13.25 2.13 -18.49
N SER A 179 12.64 3.26 -18.15
CA SER A 179 11.51 3.84 -18.89
C SER A 179 11.34 5.32 -18.54
N VAL A 180 10.29 5.95 -19.06
CA VAL A 180 9.90 7.35 -18.73
C VAL A 180 9.49 7.55 -17.24
N GLY A 181 9.57 6.54 -16.44
CA GLY A 181 9.14 6.55 -15.04
C GLY A 181 7.81 5.83 -14.83
N PHE A 182 7.39 5.72 -13.56
CA PHE A 182 6.10 5.20 -13.21
C PHE A 182 5.02 6.30 -13.28
N GLY A 183 3.82 5.89 -13.70
CA GLY A 183 2.62 6.71 -13.67
C GLY A 183 1.60 6.15 -12.69
N GLY A 184 0.35 6.52 -12.94
CA GLY A 184 -0.79 6.05 -12.16
C GLY A 184 -0.93 6.73 -10.79
N SER A 185 -2.10 6.57 -10.20
CA SER A 185 -2.43 7.20 -8.93
C SER A 185 -1.92 6.43 -7.70
N CYS A 186 -1.50 5.15 -7.86
CA CYS A 186 -1.20 4.29 -6.72
C CYS A 186 0.20 4.55 -6.16
N PHE A 187 1.24 4.43 -6.96
CA PHE A 187 2.63 4.54 -6.47
C PHE A 187 2.92 5.90 -5.85
N GLN A 188 2.63 6.97 -6.57
CA GLN A 188 2.89 8.33 -6.08
C GLN A 188 2.08 8.63 -4.82
N LYS A 189 0.79 8.31 -4.81
CA LYS A 189 -0.07 8.53 -3.65
C LYS A 189 0.41 7.78 -2.41
N ASP A 190 0.79 6.52 -2.56
CA ASP A 190 1.18 5.69 -1.43
C ASP A 190 2.56 6.09 -0.87
N ILE A 191 3.51 6.50 -1.74
CA ILE A 191 4.79 7.06 -1.27
C ILE A 191 4.58 8.39 -0.55
N LEU A 192 3.78 9.31 -1.09
CA LEU A 192 3.48 10.59 -0.44
C LEU A 192 2.83 10.38 0.93
N ASN A 193 1.95 9.40 1.06
CA ASN A 193 1.37 9.03 2.34
C ASN A 193 2.41 8.47 3.31
N LEU A 194 3.32 7.61 2.84
CA LEU A 194 4.43 7.09 3.63
C LEU A 194 5.36 8.22 4.11
N VAL A 195 5.69 9.17 3.23
CA VAL A 195 6.48 10.37 3.57
C VAL A 195 5.76 11.21 4.63
N TYR A 196 4.47 11.45 4.46
CA TYR A 196 3.67 12.20 5.43
C TYR A 196 3.65 11.54 6.82
N ILE A 197 3.41 10.23 6.87
CA ILE A 197 3.41 9.46 8.12
C ILE A 197 4.79 9.53 8.77
N SER A 198 5.87 9.36 8.01
CA SER A 198 7.23 9.43 8.52
C SER A 198 7.53 10.81 9.13
N LYS A 199 7.15 11.90 8.46
CA LYS A 199 7.28 13.27 8.98
C LYS A 199 6.46 13.48 10.26
N ALA A 200 5.24 12.92 10.32
CA ALA A 200 4.37 13.02 11.49
C ALA A 200 4.94 12.32 12.73
N PHE A 201 5.75 11.28 12.54
CA PHE A 201 6.50 10.60 13.61
C PHE A 201 7.91 11.20 13.87
N GLY A 202 8.28 12.30 13.21
CA GLY A 202 9.59 12.93 13.37
C GLY A 202 10.74 12.17 12.70
N LEU A 203 10.44 11.25 11.78
CA LEU A 203 11.41 10.42 11.06
C LEU A 203 11.82 11.12 9.75
N HIS A 204 12.56 12.21 9.87
CA HIS A 204 12.86 13.09 8.74
C HIS A 204 13.72 12.40 7.68
N GLU A 205 14.78 11.68 8.06
CA GLU A 205 15.67 10.97 7.15
C GLU A 205 14.92 9.85 6.39
N VAL A 206 13.97 9.19 7.04
CA VAL A 206 13.12 8.17 6.41
C VAL A 206 12.19 8.83 5.39
N ALA A 207 11.59 9.96 5.75
CA ALA A 207 10.73 10.72 4.86
C ALA A 207 11.50 11.21 3.63
N ASP A 208 12.69 11.78 3.82
CA ASP A 208 13.54 12.30 2.75
C ASP A 208 13.97 11.19 1.80
N TYR A 209 14.32 10.01 2.32
CA TYR A 209 14.66 8.84 1.50
C TYR A 209 13.52 8.47 0.54
N TRP A 210 12.30 8.34 1.04
CA TRP A 210 11.16 7.97 0.20
C TRP A 210 10.71 9.09 -0.73
N GLU A 211 10.84 10.35 -0.32
CA GLU A 211 10.54 11.51 -1.17
C GLU A 211 11.45 11.57 -2.40
N GLN A 212 12.72 11.15 -2.29
CA GLN A 212 13.65 11.09 -3.42
C GLN A 212 13.17 10.13 -4.52
N VAL A 213 12.42 9.09 -4.20
CA VAL A 213 11.85 8.18 -5.21
C VAL A 213 10.91 8.94 -6.17
N ILE A 214 10.11 9.87 -5.63
CA ILE A 214 9.21 10.72 -6.42
C ILE A 214 10.01 11.78 -7.19
N ILE A 215 10.95 12.45 -6.53
CA ILE A 215 11.78 13.48 -7.16
C ILE A 215 12.53 12.92 -8.37
N LEU A 216 13.15 11.75 -8.24
CA LEU A 216 13.82 11.07 -9.36
C LEU A 216 12.84 10.68 -10.47
N ASN A 217 11.64 10.22 -10.11
CA ASN A 217 10.62 9.87 -11.09
C ASN A 217 10.13 11.08 -11.88
N ASP A 218 9.96 12.21 -11.22
CA ASP A 218 9.53 13.46 -11.87
C ASP A 218 10.67 14.06 -12.73
N HIS A 219 11.91 13.96 -12.28
CA HIS A 219 13.08 14.30 -13.06
C HIS A 219 13.14 13.50 -14.37
N GLN A 220 13.01 12.18 -14.29
CA GLN A 220 12.98 11.28 -15.44
C GLN A 220 11.89 11.65 -16.46
N LYS A 221 10.67 11.96 -15.99
CA LYS A 221 9.56 12.39 -16.85
C LYS A 221 9.85 13.70 -17.57
N ASN A 222 10.43 14.67 -16.87
CA ASN A 222 10.75 15.98 -17.42
C ASN A 222 11.86 15.88 -18.47
N ASP A 223 12.84 15.02 -18.25
CA ASP A 223 13.93 14.79 -19.20
C ASP A 223 13.41 14.24 -20.54
N PHE A 224 12.49 13.27 -20.49
CA PHE A 224 11.82 12.75 -21.68
C PHE A 224 10.96 13.79 -22.41
N GLN A 225 10.33 14.73 -21.71
CA GLN A 225 9.54 15.80 -22.32
C GLN A 225 10.40 16.82 -23.05
N ASN A 226 11.66 17.00 -22.64
CA ASN A 226 12.60 17.92 -23.26
C ASN A 226 13.33 17.34 -24.48
N LEU A 227 13.21 16.04 -24.74
CA LEU A 227 13.81 15.34 -25.89
C LEU A 227 12.89 15.29 -27.12
N GLY A 228 11.65 15.76 -27.05
CA GLY A 228 10.65 15.82 -28.12
C GLY A 228 10.31 17.24 -28.50
#